data_dacc507fd4c729eeb456ef3996b7501b
#
_entry.id   dacc507fd4c729eeb456ef3996b7501b
#
_cell.length_a   1.000
_cell.length_b   1.000
_cell.length_c   1.000
_cell.angle_alpha   90.00
_cell.angle_beta   90.00
_cell.angle_gamma   90.00
#
_symmetry.space_group_name_H-M   'P 1'
#
loop_
_entity.id
_entity.type
_entity.pdbx_description
1 polymer ?
#
loop_
_entity_poly.entity_id
_entity_poly.type
_entity_poly.pdbx_seq_one_letter_code
_entity_poly.pdbx_strand_id
1 'polypeptide(L)'
;AAHLELCRDKIHLASGSTIGNAKLNIGVCNGFGLDALFRGRCKWGKYRDNEALFLYTQTGEKVVVFAGGGKADSYKRILGNSYGLWIATEINEHYDSDDSRESFIKVAFGRQAAAMDPLVLWDLNPCNPNHRIYGDYIEHYQETNLPGYLYEHFTIDDNLSISDERREEIKAQYDPSSVWYRRDILGERCVAEGRV
;
A
#
# COMPACT_ATOMS: atom_id res chain seq x y z
N ALA A 1 6.43 -7.58 8.32
CA ALA A 1 6.46 -8.73 9.22
C ALA A 1 6.86 -8.31 10.65
N ALA A 2 8.00 -7.64 10.86
CA ALA A 2 8.50 -7.29 12.20
C ALA A 2 7.46 -6.58 13.07
N HIS A 3 6.76 -5.58 12.54
CA HIS A 3 5.69 -4.90 13.28
C HIS A 3 4.57 -5.87 13.71
N LEU A 4 4.13 -6.76 12.82
CA LEU A 4 3.08 -7.75 13.12
C LEU A 4 3.51 -8.75 14.21
N GLU A 5 4.80 -9.07 14.33
CA GLU A 5 5.31 -9.93 15.40
C GLU A 5 5.24 -9.26 16.79
N LEU A 6 5.38 -7.94 16.85
CA LEU A 6 5.61 -7.22 18.09
C LEU A 6 4.42 -6.35 18.53
N CYS A 7 3.56 -5.89 17.60
CA CYS A 7 2.45 -5.01 17.92
C CYS A 7 1.39 -5.69 18.82
N ARG A 8 0.66 -4.88 19.55
CA ARG A 8 -0.41 -5.34 20.46
C ARG A 8 -1.76 -5.46 19.76
N ASP A 9 -1.95 -4.73 18.69
CA ASP A 9 -3.20 -4.77 17.93
C ASP A 9 -3.42 -6.13 17.27
N LYS A 10 -4.66 -6.59 17.27
CA LYS A 10 -5.03 -7.91 16.71
C LYS A 10 -5.42 -7.84 15.24
N ILE A 11 -6.10 -6.77 14.83
CA ILE A 11 -6.69 -6.66 13.50
C ILE A 11 -5.92 -5.63 12.68
N HIS A 12 -5.60 -5.98 11.46
CA HIS A 12 -4.81 -5.18 10.52
C HIS A 12 -5.50 -5.12 9.16
N LEU A 13 -5.18 -4.12 8.35
CA LEU A 13 -5.76 -3.89 7.04
C LEU A 13 -4.67 -3.99 5.95
N ALA A 14 -4.95 -4.78 4.92
CA ALA A 14 -4.22 -4.78 3.66
C ALA A 14 -5.18 -4.34 2.55
N SER A 15 -4.85 -3.28 1.81
CA SER A 15 -5.73 -2.75 0.77
C SER A 15 -5.01 -2.54 -0.56
N GLY A 16 -5.76 -2.60 -1.65
CA GLY A 16 -5.34 -2.30 -3.01
C GLY A 16 -6.52 -1.71 -3.77
N SER A 17 -6.38 -1.39 -5.05
CA SER A 17 -7.51 -0.94 -5.89
C SER A 17 -8.66 -1.96 -5.86
N THR A 18 -8.32 -3.25 -5.82
CA THR A 18 -9.24 -4.37 -5.62
C THR A 18 -8.75 -5.30 -4.51
N ILE A 19 -9.62 -6.17 -3.99
CA ILE A 19 -9.22 -7.24 -3.06
C ILE A 19 -8.18 -8.16 -3.70
N GLY A 20 -8.33 -8.44 -5.00
CA GLY A 20 -7.38 -9.25 -5.77
C GLY A 20 -5.98 -8.65 -5.77
N ASN A 21 -5.86 -7.34 -6.04
CA ASN A 21 -4.58 -6.63 -6.00
C ASN A 21 -3.95 -6.65 -4.59
N ALA A 22 -4.75 -6.38 -3.55
CA ALA A 22 -4.27 -6.44 -2.17
C ALA A 22 -3.71 -7.84 -1.84
N LYS A 23 -4.41 -8.91 -2.21
CA LYS A 23 -3.95 -10.29 -1.99
C LYS A 23 -2.69 -10.60 -2.79
N LEU A 24 -2.64 -10.22 -4.07
CA LEU A 24 -1.49 -10.51 -4.94
C LEU A 24 -0.24 -9.75 -4.52
N ASN A 25 -0.37 -8.47 -4.19
CA ASN A 25 0.79 -7.61 -3.92
C ASN A 25 1.27 -7.66 -2.47
N ILE A 26 0.37 -7.89 -1.50
CA ILE A 26 0.71 -7.90 -0.08
C ILE A 26 0.67 -9.32 0.49
N GLY A 27 -0.37 -10.08 0.16
CA GLY A 27 -0.58 -11.41 0.70
C GLY A 27 0.41 -12.43 0.18
N VAL A 28 0.51 -12.56 -1.13
CA VAL A 28 1.30 -13.58 -1.84
C VAL A 28 2.63 -13.02 -2.38
N CYS A 29 2.60 -11.88 -3.05
CA CYS A 29 3.75 -11.13 -3.59
C CYS A 29 4.80 -12.04 -4.25
N ASN A 30 4.39 -12.85 -5.24
CA ASN A 30 5.27 -13.80 -5.95
C ASN A 30 6.11 -14.70 -5.02
N GLY A 31 5.58 -15.06 -3.86
CA GLY A 31 6.27 -15.86 -2.86
C GLY A 31 7.09 -15.07 -1.83
N PHE A 32 6.98 -13.75 -1.80
CA PHE A 32 7.63 -12.86 -0.82
C PHE A 32 6.61 -12.13 0.07
N GLY A 33 5.32 -12.42 -0.09
CA GLY A 33 4.24 -11.80 0.66
C GLY A 33 4.14 -12.29 2.11
N LEU A 34 3.09 -11.82 2.79
CA LEU A 34 2.85 -12.16 4.19
C LEU A 34 2.73 -13.65 4.42
N ASP A 35 2.11 -14.41 3.51
CA ASP A 35 1.96 -15.85 3.64
C ASP A 35 3.31 -16.59 3.58
N ALA A 36 4.25 -16.10 2.79
CA ALA A 36 5.61 -16.65 2.73
C ALA A 36 6.44 -16.28 3.97
N LEU A 37 6.34 -15.01 4.42
CA LEU A 37 7.05 -14.52 5.61
C LEU A 37 6.58 -15.22 6.90
N PHE A 38 5.31 -15.63 6.96
CA PHE A 38 4.73 -16.37 8.07
C PHE A 38 4.49 -17.86 7.73
N ARG A 39 5.28 -18.42 6.82
CA ARG A 39 5.14 -19.83 6.40
C ARG A 39 5.11 -20.79 7.59
N GLY A 40 4.10 -21.67 7.62
CA GLY A 40 3.86 -22.59 8.74
C GLY A 40 3.20 -21.95 9.96
N ARG A 41 3.04 -20.64 9.97
CA ARG A 41 2.39 -19.88 11.04
C ARG A 41 1.28 -18.96 10.52
N CYS A 42 0.71 -19.27 9.36
CA CYS A 42 -0.41 -18.52 8.81
C CYS A 42 -1.45 -19.43 8.17
N LYS A 43 -2.65 -18.89 8.03
CA LYS A 43 -3.78 -19.56 7.37
C LYS A 43 -4.67 -18.56 6.67
N TRP A 44 -4.94 -18.78 5.40
CA TRP A 44 -5.98 -18.05 4.67
C TRP A 44 -7.38 -18.45 5.14
N GLY A 45 -8.28 -17.48 5.20
CA GLY A 45 -9.66 -17.69 5.61
C GLY A 45 -10.50 -16.44 5.46
N LYS A 46 -11.59 -16.36 6.23
CA LYS A 46 -12.45 -15.18 6.30
C LYS A 46 -12.53 -14.69 7.73
N TYR A 47 -12.46 -13.37 7.87
CA TYR A 47 -12.78 -12.68 9.11
C TYR A 47 -14.06 -11.87 8.89
N ARG A 48 -15.15 -12.30 9.55
CA ARG A 48 -16.52 -11.88 9.19
C ARG A 48 -16.72 -12.18 7.69
N ASP A 49 -17.14 -11.21 6.87
CA ASP A 49 -17.38 -11.39 5.43
C ASP A 49 -16.18 -11.06 4.55
N ASN A 50 -15.04 -10.66 5.14
CA ASN A 50 -13.85 -10.26 4.40
C ASN A 50 -12.82 -11.39 4.29
N GLU A 51 -12.15 -11.47 3.16
CA GLU A 51 -10.94 -12.28 2.99
C GLU A 51 -9.89 -11.87 4.01
N ALA A 52 -9.24 -12.83 4.64
CA ALA A 52 -8.26 -12.55 5.68
C ALA A 52 -7.13 -13.58 5.71
N LEU A 53 -5.97 -13.15 6.21
CA LEU A 53 -4.85 -13.99 6.57
C LEU A 53 -4.69 -13.97 8.09
N PHE A 54 -4.83 -15.13 8.72
CA PHE A 54 -4.58 -15.31 10.14
C PHE A 54 -3.11 -15.64 10.34
N LEU A 55 -2.45 -14.93 11.26
CA LEU A 55 -1.03 -15.08 11.54
C LEU A 55 -0.86 -15.47 13.00
N TYR A 56 0.06 -16.38 13.27
CA TYR A 56 0.46 -16.75 14.63
C TYR A 56 1.82 -16.11 14.92
N THR A 57 1.81 -15.11 15.79
CA THR A 57 2.97 -14.27 16.10
C THR A 57 3.41 -14.44 17.57
N GLN A 58 4.53 -13.82 17.93
CA GLN A 58 5.03 -13.82 19.32
C GLN A 58 4.05 -13.15 20.30
N THR A 59 3.27 -12.17 19.82
CA THR A 59 2.27 -11.45 20.61
C THR A 59 0.84 -11.99 20.43
N GLY A 60 0.72 -13.20 19.89
CA GLY A 60 -0.55 -13.89 19.71
C GLY A 60 -1.07 -13.90 18.27
N GLU A 61 -2.32 -14.30 18.11
CA GLU A 61 -2.98 -14.36 16.81
C GLU A 61 -3.28 -12.94 16.28
N LYS A 62 -2.91 -12.71 15.02
CA LYS A 62 -3.24 -11.51 14.25
C LYS A 62 -4.16 -11.85 13.08
N VAL A 63 -4.94 -10.90 12.66
CA VAL A 63 -5.82 -11.01 11.48
C VAL A 63 -5.54 -9.87 10.53
N VAL A 64 -5.05 -10.17 9.35
CA VAL A 64 -4.90 -9.18 8.27
C VAL A 64 -6.11 -9.31 7.34
N VAL A 65 -6.95 -8.29 7.35
CA VAL A 65 -8.16 -8.19 6.51
C VAL A 65 -7.79 -7.59 5.17
N PHE A 66 -8.23 -8.20 4.07
CA PHE A 66 -7.98 -7.71 2.72
C PHE A 66 -9.20 -6.97 2.18
N ALA A 67 -8.98 -5.75 1.66
CA ALA A 67 -10.03 -4.90 1.11
C ALA A 67 -9.63 -4.29 -0.24
N GLY A 68 -10.63 -4.09 -1.11
CA GLY A 68 -10.48 -3.24 -2.28
C GLY A 68 -10.89 -1.81 -1.93
N GLY A 69 -10.06 -0.83 -2.31
CA GLY A 69 -10.27 0.59 -2.00
C GLY A 69 -10.68 1.45 -3.19
N GLY A 70 -10.70 0.92 -4.43
CA GLY A 70 -10.80 1.71 -5.67
C GLY A 70 -12.20 2.21 -6.07
N LYS A 71 -13.26 1.94 -5.28
CA LYS A 71 -14.63 2.37 -5.61
C LYS A 71 -15.19 3.28 -4.52
N ALA A 72 -16.11 4.16 -4.89
CA ALA A 72 -16.75 5.13 -4.00
C ALA A 72 -17.40 4.53 -2.74
N ASP A 73 -17.88 3.29 -2.80
CA ASP A 73 -18.50 2.60 -1.67
C ASP A 73 -17.56 1.62 -0.94
N SER A 74 -16.31 1.55 -1.36
CA SER A 74 -15.30 0.62 -0.80
C SER A 74 -15.06 0.82 0.68
N TYR A 75 -15.15 2.04 1.17
CA TYR A 75 -14.98 2.36 2.60
C TYR A 75 -15.93 1.58 3.51
N LYS A 76 -17.11 1.19 3.01
CA LYS A 76 -18.11 0.43 3.80
C LYS A 76 -17.56 -0.92 4.28
N ARG A 77 -16.63 -1.52 3.53
CA ARG A 77 -16.03 -2.82 3.84
C ARG A 77 -15.06 -2.79 5.02
N ILE A 78 -14.51 -1.63 5.32
CA ILE A 78 -13.55 -1.45 6.42
C ILE A 78 -14.18 -0.85 7.68
N LEU A 79 -15.48 -0.57 7.66
CA LEU A 79 -16.22 -0.12 8.83
C LEU A 79 -16.33 -1.23 9.90
N GLY A 80 -16.48 -0.82 11.16
CA GLY A 80 -16.73 -1.75 12.27
C GLY A 80 -15.51 -2.45 12.85
N ASN A 81 -14.30 -2.22 12.31
CA ASN A 81 -13.05 -2.66 12.92
C ASN A 81 -12.15 -1.45 13.26
N SER A 82 -11.23 -1.65 14.21
CA SER A 82 -10.06 -0.80 14.40
C SER A 82 -8.84 -1.56 13.88
N TYR A 83 -7.93 -0.88 13.18
CA TYR A 83 -6.78 -1.50 12.54
C TYR A 83 -5.48 -0.94 13.13
N GLY A 84 -4.56 -1.81 13.58
CA GLY A 84 -3.24 -1.41 14.03
C GLY A 84 -2.34 -1.06 12.85
N LEU A 85 -2.03 -2.04 11.99
CA LEU A 85 -1.29 -1.82 10.76
C LEU A 85 -2.25 -1.63 9.59
N TRP A 86 -1.95 -0.64 8.73
CA TRP A 86 -2.56 -0.53 7.41
C TRP A 86 -1.47 -0.53 6.34
N ILE A 87 -1.48 -1.56 5.49
CA ILE A 87 -0.64 -1.64 4.30
C ILE A 87 -1.54 -1.38 3.09
N ALA A 88 -1.18 -0.41 2.26
CA ALA A 88 -1.88 -0.12 1.02
C ALA A 88 -0.91 -0.19 -0.17
N THR A 89 -1.23 -1.03 -1.14
CA THR A 89 -0.52 -1.07 -2.42
C THR A 89 -1.25 -0.20 -3.45
N GLU A 90 -0.48 0.56 -4.22
CA GLU A 90 -1.00 1.49 -5.23
C GLU A 90 -2.02 2.45 -4.60
N ILE A 91 -1.61 3.17 -3.54
CA ILE A 91 -2.52 4.05 -2.78
C ILE A 91 -3.19 5.11 -3.65
N ASN A 92 -2.56 5.54 -4.73
CA ASN A 92 -3.13 6.47 -5.71
C ASN A 92 -4.37 5.91 -6.43
N GLU A 93 -4.57 4.58 -6.44
CA GLU A 93 -5.76 3.93 -7.01
C GLU A 93 -6.90 3.77 -6.01
N HIS A 94 -6.72 4.20 -4.76
CA HIS A 94 -7.80 4.17 -3.77
C HIS A 94 -8.72 5.37 -3.96
N TYR A 95 -10.02 5.14 -3.79
CA TYR A 95 -11.01 6.20 -3.88
C TYR A 95 -10.82 7.21 -2.75
N ASP A 96 -10.68 8.46 -3.14
CA ASP A 96 -10.62 9.59 -2.22
C ASP A 96 -11.69 10.62 -2.56
N SER A 97 -12.21 11.30 -1.54
CA SER A 97 -13.27 12.28 -1.61
C SER A 97 -13.05 13.39 -0.59
N ASP A 98 -13.60 14.58 -0.87
CA ASP A 98 -13.61 15.67 0.10
C ASP A 98 -14.48 15.32 1.31
N ASP A 99 -15.57 14.58 1.13
CA ASP A 99 -16.30 14.00 2.26
C ASP A 99 -15.47 12.88 2.90
N SER A 100 -14.97 13.17 4.09
CA SER A 100 -14.16 12.22 4.86
C SER A 100 -14.86 10.93 5.21
N ARG A 101 -16.18 10.89 5.15
CA ARG A 101 -17.00 9.70 5.44
C ARG A 101 -17.11 8.77 4.24
N GLU A 102 -16.81 9.27 3.03
CA GLU A 102 -16.87 8.52 1.77
C GLU A 102 -15.48 8.20 1.20
N SER A 103 -14.43 8.89 1.65
CA SER A 103 -13.06 8.59 1.27
C SER A 103 -12.58 7.30 1.94
N PHE A 104 -12.10 6.33 1.15
CA PHE A 104 -11.49 5.13 1.70
C PHE A 104 -10.26 5.46 2.55
N ILE A 105 -9.42 6.39 2.07
CA ILE A 105 -8.16 6.78 2.73
C ILE A 105 -8.46 7.42 4.10
N LYS A 106 -9.34 8.41 4.13
CA LYS A 106 -9.68 9.13 5.37
C LYS A 106 -10.40 8.21 6.37
N VAL A 107 -11.27 7.32 5.88
CA VAL A 107 -11.92 6.32 6.73
C VAL A 107 -10.90 5.34 7.30
N ALA A 108 -9.95 4.85 6.51
CA ALA A 108 -8.91 3.93 6.99
C ALA A 108 -8.07 4.57 8.10
N PHE A 109 -7.65 5.83 7.96
CA PHE A 109 -7.00 6.60 9.05
C PHE A 109 -7.87 6.69 10.30
N GLY A 110 -9.15 7.04 10.13
CA GLY A 110 -10.09 7.09 11.26
C GLY A 110 -10.24 5.76 11.99
N ARG A 111 -10.06 4.63 11.29
CA ARG A 111 -10.10 3.29 11.89
C ARG A 111 -8.82 2.93 12.67
N GLN A 112 -7.76 3.73 12.59
CA GLN A 112 -6.55 3.57 13.41
C GLN A 112 -6.57 4.38 14.71
N ALA A 113 -7.56 5.26 14.91
CA ALA A 113 -7.61 6.15 16.07
C ALA A 113 -7.57 5.43 17.44
N ALA A 114 -8.05 4.19 17.52
CA ALA A 114 -8.03 3.39 18.74
C ALA A 114 -6.91 2.32 18.75
N ALA A 115 -6.01 2.33 17.77
CA ALA A 115 -4.89 1.40 17.71
C ALA A 115 -3.87 1.72 18.81
N MET A 116 -3.27 0.66 19.37
CA MET A 116 -2.22 0.80 20.38
C MET A 116 -0.86 1.05 19.74
N ASP A 117 -0.61 0.42 18.61
CA ASP A 117 0.66 0.51 17.87
C ASP A 117 0.37 0.80 16.38
N PRO A 118 -0.18 2.01 16.04
CA PRO A 118 -0.57 2.32 14.68
C PRO A 118 0.64 2.44 13.75
N LEU A 119 0.54 1.83 12.57
CA LEU A 119 1.52 1.97 11.50
C LEU A 119 0.80 2.01 10.16
N VAL A 120 1.25 2.88 9.27
CA VAL A 120 0.79 2.96 7.88
C VAL A 120 1.97 2.76 6.95
N LEU A 121 1.82 1.87 5.99
CA LEU A 121 2.78 1.63 4.92
C LEU A 121 2.06 1.72 3.58
N TRP A 122 2.48 2.64 2.74
CA TRP A 122 1.93 2.83 1.41
C TRP A 122 3.00 2.65 0.35
N ASP A 123 2.61 2.10 -0.78
CA ASP A 123 3.36 2.24 -2.02
C ASP A 123 2.50 2.88 -3.11
N LEU A 124 3.14 3.51 -4.07
CA LEU A 124 2.53 3.97 -5.31
C LEU A 124 3.55 4.00 -6.43
N ASN A 125 3.09 3.72 -7.64
CA ASN A 125 3.84 4.07 -8.85
C ASN A 125 3.64 5.55 -9.16
N PRO A 126 4.66 6.24 -9.71
CA PRO A 126 4.52 7.64 -10.10
C PRO A 126 3.30 7.85 -11.01
N CYS A 127 2.43 8.77 -10.63
CA CYS A 127 1.22 9.10 -11.37
C CYS A 127 1.20 10.58 -11.77
N ASN A 128 0.09 11.07 -12.29
CA ASN A 128 -0.05 12.48 -12.67
C ASN A 128 0.39 13.41 -11.52
N PRO A 129 1.27 14.39 -11.76
CA PRO A 129 1.76 15.32 -10.74
C PRO A 129 0.65 16.06 -9.98
N ASN A 130 -0.51 16.26 -10.62
CA ASN A 130 -1.67 16.90 -9.99
C ASN A 130 -2.58 15.92 -9.26
N HIS A 131 -2.16 14.67 -9.07
CA HIS A 131 -2.97 13.70 -8.33
C HIS A 131 -3.05 14.09 -6.86
N ARG A 132 -4.25 14.00 -6.27
CA ARG A 132 -4.54 14.39 -4.88
C ARG A 132 -3.62 13.73 -3.85
N ILE A 133 -3.15 12.51 -4.11
CA ILE A 133 -2.26 11.79 -3.20
C ILE A 133 -0.99 12.59 -2.89
N TYR A 134 -0.51 13.38 -3.83
CA TYR A 134 0.67 14.23 -3.61
C TYR A 134 0.33 15.43 -2.72
N GLY A 135 -0.59 16.28 -3.15
CA GLY A 135 -0.91 17.52 -2.43
C GLY A 135 -1.57 17.28 -1.07
N ASP A 136 -2.60 16.41 -1.03
CA ASP A 136 -3.41 16.23 0.18
C ASP A 136 -2.69 15.41 1.27
N TYR A 137 -1.69 14.60 0.89
CA TYR A 137 -1.00 13.69 1.83
C TYR A 137 0.52 13.83 1.78
N ILE A 138 1.19 13.45 0.70
CA ILE A 138 2.65 13.32 0.67
C ILE A 138 3.32 14.69 0.93
N GLU A 139 3.00 15.70 0.14
CA GLU A 139 3.56 17.05 0.25
C GLU A 139 3.10 17.75 1.54
N HIS A 140 1.81 17.61 1.85
CA HIS A 140 1.27 18.13 3.10
C HIS A 140 2.00 17.60 4.34
N TYR A 141 2.28 16.29 4.41
CA TYR A 141 2.99 15.70 5.55
C TYR A 141 4.46 16.10 5.59
N GLN A 142 5.09 16.30 4.44
CA GLN A 142 6.45 16.81 4.34
C GLN A 142 6.52 18.28 4.81
N GLU A 143 5.65 19.13 4.30
CA GLU A 143 5.59 20.56 4.65
C GLU A 143 5.26 20.79 6.11
N THR A 144 4.36 20.03 6.67
CA THR A 144 3.98 20.10 8.09
C THR A 144 4.97 19.40 9.03
N ASN A 145 5.99 18.74 8.47
CA ASN A 145 6.97 17.95 9.21
C ASN A 145 6.31 17.00 10.22
N LEU A 146 5.34 16.22 9.71
CA LEU A 146 4.52 15.32 10.52
C LEU A 146 5.41 14.34 11.29
N PRO A 147 5.34 14.28 12.63
CA PRO A 147 6.17 13.37 13.41
C PRO A 147 5.95 11.90 13.00
N GLY A 148 7.03 11.16 12.78
CA GLY A 148 6.99 9.75 12.38
C GLY A 148 6.67 9.51 10.92
N TYR A 149 6.56 10.55 10.10
CA TYR A 149 6.42 10.45 8.66
C TYR A 149 7.77 10.18 7.99
N LEU A 150 7.79 9.24 7.04
CA LEU A 150 8.91 8.95 6.17
C LEU A 150 8.40 8.83 4.73
N TYR A 151 9.08 9.47 3.81
CA TYR A 151 8.87 9.31 2.38
C TYR A 151 10.19 8.93 1.72
N GLU A 152 10.17 7.84 0.98
CA GLU A 152 11.32 7.37 0.21
C GLU A 152 10.92 7.20 -1.26
N HIS A 153 11.82 7.55 -2.14
CA HIS A 153 11.67 7.38 -3.58
C HIS A 153 12.69 6.36 -4.08
N PHE A 154 12.20 5.38 -4.82
CA PHE A 154 13.02 4.31 -5.39
C PHE A 154 12.93 4.32 -6.91
N THR A 155 14.04 4.03 -7.54
CA THR A 155 14.16 3.81 -8.98
C THR A 155 14.57 2.37 -9.26
N ILE A 156 14.68 2.00 -10.55
CA ILE A 156 15.19 0.67 -10.89
C ILE A 156 16.62 0.45 -10.37
N ASP A 157 17.40 1.51 -10.22
CA ASP A 157 18.79 1.44 -9.75
C ASP A 157 18.91 1.05 -8.27
N ASP A 158 17.85 1.28 -7.49
CA ASP A 158 17.74 0.88 -6.08
C ASP A 158 17.35 -0.59 -5.90
N ASN A 159 16.98 -1.28 -6.99
CA ASN A 159 16.56 -2.67 -6.92
C ASN A 159 17.75 -3.63 -6.86
N LEU A 160 18.18 -3.97 -5.64
CA LEU A 160 19.28 -4.88 -5.39
C LEU A 160 18.98 -6.36 -5.70
N SER A 161 17.75 -6.70 -6.08
CA SER A 161 17.37 -8.09 -6.40
C SER A 161 17.69 -8.49 -7.84
N ILE A 162 18.10 -7.55 -8.68
CA ILE A 162 18.50 -7.78 -10.07
C ILE A 162 19.95 -7.32 -10.30
N SER A 163 20.66 -7.99 -11.21
CA SER A 163 22.04 -7.61 -11.55
C SER A 163 22.10 -6.29 -12.32
N ASP A 164 23.30 -5.68 -12.35
CA ASP A 164 23.55 -4.45 -13.09
C ASP A 164 23.27 -4.66 -14.59
N GLU A 165 23.71 -5.79 -15.15
CA GLU A 165 23.46 -6.15 -16.56
C GLU A 165 21.96 -6.21 -16.83
N ARG A 166 21.19 -6.80 -15.92
CA ARG A 166 19.73 -6.90 -16.08
C ARG A 166 19.05 -5.53 -15.97
N ARG A 167 19.54 -4.64 -15.11
CA ARG A 167 19.04 -3.26 -15.05
C ARG A 167 19.26 -2.52 -16.37
N GLU A 168 20.45 -2.63 -16.94
CA GLU A 168 20.77 -1.98 -18.24
C GLU A 168 19.96 -2.59 -19.39
N GLU A 169 19.74 -3.89 -19.41
CA GLU A 169 18.85 -4.53 -20.38
C GLU A 169 17.40 -3.99 -20.30
N ILE A 170 16.88 -3.80 -19.08
CA ILE A 170 15.53 -3.25 -18.88
C ILE A 170 15.49 -1.80 -19.35
N LYS A 171 16.46 -0.96 -18.98
CA LYS A 171 16.54 0.44 -19.43
C LYS A 171 16.61 0.55 -20.96
N ALA A 172 17.34 -0.34 -21.60
CA ALA A 172 17.49 -0.36 -23.06
C ALA A 172 16.21 -0.72 -23.83
N GLN A 173 15.19 -1.27 -23.14
CA GLN A 173 13.89 -1.56 -23.75
C GLN A 173 13.02 -0.32 -23.92
N TYR A 174 13.36 0.78 -23.28
CA TYR A 174 12.63 2.04 -23.34
C TYR A 174 13.33 3.05 -24.23
N ASP A 175 12.55 3.89 -24.92
CA ASP A 175 13.08 5.12 -25.50
C ASP A 175 13.37 6.13 -24.37
N PRO A 176 14.62 6.57 -24.19
CA PRO A 176 14.97 7.50 -23.11
C PRO A 176 14.24 8.85 -23.17
N SER A 177 13.70 9.23 -24.33
CA SER A 177 12.90 10.45 -24.50
C SER A 177 11.43 10.26 -24.15
N SER A 178 11.00 9.01 -23.92
CA SER A 178 9.59 8.69 -23.68
C SER A 178 9.13 9.02 -22.26
N VAL A 179 7.85 9.32 -22.12
CA VAL A 179 7.18 9.46 -20.83
C VAL A 179 7.27 8.17 -19.99
N TRP A 180 7.31 7.03 -20.67
CA TRP A 180 7.42 5.73 -20.03
C TRP A 180 8.77 5.53 -19.35
N TYR A 181 9.88 5.93 -20.02
CA TYR A 181 11.21 5.91 -19.43
C TYR A 181 11.28 6.79 -18.18
N ARG A 182 10.75 8.01 -18.27
CA ARG A 182 10.72 8.95 -17.15
C ARG A 182 9.94 8.38 -15.96
N ARG A 183 8.79 7.78 -16.22
CA ARG A 183 7.93 7.23 -15.17
C ARG A 183 8.48 5.92 -14.60
N ASP A 184 8.78 4.93 -15.47
CA ASP A 184 9.03 3.56 -15.04
C ASP A 184 10.49 3.31 -14.66
N ILE A 185 11.42 4.08 -15.24
CA ILE A 185 12.86 3.96 -14.99
C ILE A 185 13.33 5.02 -13.98
N LEU A 186 13.00 6.29 -14.22
CA LEU A 186 13.45 7.39 -13.36
C LEU A 186 12.53 7.67 -12.19
N GLY A 187 11.35 7.04 -12.13
CA GLY A 187 10.38 7.24 -11.07
C GLY A 187 9.75 8.64 -11.04
N GLU A 188 9.77 9.36 -12.17
CA GLU A 188 9.25 10.71 -12.24
C GLU A 188 7.72 10.75 -12.32
N ARG A 189 7.13 11.75 -11.66
CA ARG A 189 5.71 12.07 -11.79
C ARG A 189 5.46 12.64 -13.18
N CYS A 190 4.69 11.95 -14.01
CA CYS A 190 4.48 12.32 -15.39
C CYS A 190 3.00 12.33 -15.76
N VAL A 191 2.62 13.24 -16.64
CA VAL A 191 1.31 13.19 -17.34
C VAL A 191 1.50 12.31 -18.57
N ALA A 192 0.69 11.26 -18.72
CA ALA A 192 0.69 10.47 -19.95
C ALA A 192 0.28 11.37 -21.12
N GLU A 193 1.13 11.49 -22.14
CA GLU A 193 0.80 12.24 -23.35
C GLU A 193 -0.46 11.63 -23.99
N GLY A 194 -1.48 12.44 -24.23
CA GLY A 194 -2.69 12.06 -24.95
C GLY A 194 -3.98 11.92 -24.16
N ARG A 195 -4.00 12.29 -22.87
CA ARG A 195 -5.26 12.52 -22.13
C ARG A 195 -5.32 13.96 -21.66
N VAL A 196 -5.86 14.79 -22.52
CA VAL A 196 -6.42 16.10 -22.16
C VAL A 196 -7.84 15.89 -21.65
#